data_212d5ebc8016a5d30ee05f53c2891aef
#
_entry.id   212d5ebc8016a5d30ee05f53c2891aef
#
_cell.length_a   1.000
_cell.length_b   1.000
_cell.length_c   1.000
_cell.angle_alpha   90.00
_cell.angle_beta   90.00
_cell.angle_gamma   90.00
#
_symmetry.space_group_name_H-M   'P 1'
#
loop_
_entity.id
_entity.type
_entity.pdbx_description
1 polymer ?
#
loop_
_entity_poly.entity_id
_entity_poly.type
_entity_poly.pdbx_seq_one_letter_code
_entity_poly.pdbx_strand_id
1 'polypeptide(L)'
;MGTSTTTGRILWLRTRPHVPPEPDLSADDAVRVATAALVEHPGSVVDRVEVDPTGWYTAHLVTRSGVRVVVRVDRDLTVQGWLALAR
;
A
#
# COMPACT_ATOMS: atom_id res chain seq x y z
N MET A 1 22.99 25.58 -15.85
CA MET A 1 22.44 25.23 -15.46
C MET A 1 22.12 25.15 -15.39
N GLY A 2 22.43 25.06 -15.22
CA GLY A 2 21.66 24.74 -14.79
C GLY A 2 21.41 24.50 -14.77
N THR A 3 21.60 24.74 -14.66
CA THR A 3 21.01 24.40 -14.32
C THR A 3 20.73 24.08 -14.14
N SER A 4 20.97 24.17 -14.06
CA SER A 4 20.34 23.70 -13.57
C SER A 4 20.15 23.38 -13.23
N THR A 5 20.37 23.50 -13.13
CA THR A 5 19.90 23.14 -12.58
C THR A 5 19.47 22.95 -12.25
N THR A 6 19.33 22.96 -12.08
CA THR A 6 18.69 22.76 -11.60
C THR A 6 18.33 22.38 -11.65
N THR A 7 18.42 22.28 -11.77
CA THR A 7 17.84 21.75 -11.60
C THR A 7 17.70 21.04 -11.57
N GLY A 8 17.85 20.70 -11.57
CA GLY A 8 17.41 19.96 -11.39
C GLY A 8 17.17 19.34 -11.05
N ARG A 9 16.78 19.30 -10.68
CA ARG A 9 16.23 18.74 -10.30
C ARG A 9 15.37 18.62 -10.08
N ILE A 10 15.07 18.75 -10.02
CA ILE A 10 14.02 18.62 -10.12
C ILE A 10 13.56 18.75 -10.97
N LEU A 11 13.83 18.78 -11.47
CA LEU A 11 13.31 18.62 -12.26
C LEU A 11 13.24 17.61 -12.57
N TRP A 12 13.58 17.23 -12.52
CA TRP A 12 13.31 16.12 -12.80
C TRP A 12 12.47 15.45 -12.04
N LEU A 13 12.24 15.71 -11.52
CA LEU A 13 11.47 15.18 -10.83
C LEU A 13 10.20 15.08 -11.24
N ARG A 14 9.60 15.78 -11.63
CA ARG A 14 8.45 15.76 -12.05
C ARG A 14 8.32 15.47 -13.38
N THR A 15 9.16 15.59 -14.07
CA THR A 15 9.17 15.26 -15.46
C THR A 15 9.85 13.96 -15.71
N ARG A 16 9.70 13.07 -14.80
CA ARG A 16 10.27 11.78 -15.04
C ARG A 16 9.64 11.11 -16.23
N PRO A 17 10.31 10.09 -16.79
CA PRO A 17 9.82 9.39 -17.96
C PRO A 17 8.39 8.91 -17.74
N HIS A 18 7.65 8.87 -18.80
CA HIS A 18 6.30 8.37 -18.73
C HIS A 18 6.29 6.92 -18.28
N VAL A 19 5.60 6.67 -17.22
CA VAL A 19 5.41 5.33 -16.69
C VAL A 19 3.92 5.09 -16.68
N PRO A 20 3.45 3.93 -17.17
CA PRO A 20 2.02 3.66 -17.10
C PRO A 20 1.56 3.79 -15.66
N PRO A 21 0.44 4.42 -15.42
CA PRO A 21 -0.04 4.57 -14.05
C PRO A 21 -0.31 3.21 -13.45
N GLU A 22 0.06 3.08 -12.19
CA GLU A 22 -0.32 1.92 -11.44
C GLU A 22 -1.80 2.03 -11.10
N PRO A 23 -2.45 0.91 -10.84
CA PRO A 23 -3.84 0.99 -10.39
C PRO A 23 -3.92 1.88 -9.17
N ASP A 24 -4.82 2.83 -9.21
CA ASP A 24 -5.02 3.72 -8.08
C ASP A 24 -5.83 3.03 -7.01
N LEU A 25 -5.46 3.28 -5.77
CA LEU A 25 -6.21 2.80 -4.63
C LEU A 25 -7.20 3.90 -4.24
N SER A 26 -8.49 3.64 -4.44
CA SER A 26 -9.51 4.59 -4.02
C SER A 26 -9.69 4.51 -2.51
N ALA A 27 -10.24 5.59 -1.94
CA ALA A 27 -10.53 5.59 -0.51
C ALA A 27 -11.53 4.50 -0.14
N ASP A 28 -12.53 4.27 -0.98
CA ASP A 28 -13.52 3.23 -0.71
C ASP A 28 -12.88 1.85 -0.69
N ASP A 29 -12.02 1.58 -1.67
CA ASP A 29 -11.34 0.29 -1.73
C ASP A 29 -10.40 0.13 -0.54
N ALA A 30 -9.71 1.19 -0.15
CA ALA A 30 -8.82 1.13 1.00
C ALA A 30 -9.59 0.75 2.27
N VAL A 31 -10.77 1.34 2.46
CA VAL A 31 -11.60 1.01 3.62
C VAL A 31 -12.06 -0.44 3.58
N ARG A 32 -12.47 -0.91 2.41
CA ARG A 32 -12.93 -2.30 2.27
C ARG A 32 -11.81 -3.29 2.53
N VAL A 33 -10.62 -3.01 2.01
CA VAL A 33 -9.46 -3.87 2.23
C VAL A 33 -9.09 -3.86 3.70
N ALA A 34 -9.05 -2.68 4.32
CA ALA A 34 -8.73 -2.56 5.73
C ALA A 34 -9.73 -3.34 6.58
N THR A 35 -11.01 -3.23 6.25
CA THR A 35 -12.06 -3.93 6.98
C THR A 35 -11.87 -5.44 6.87
N ALA A 36 -11.62 -5.93 5.66
CA ALA A 36 -11.41 -7.37 5.45
C ALA A 36 -10.21 -7.88 6.26
N ALA A 37 -9.12 -7.09 6.26
CA ALA A 37 -7.92 -7.47 7.00
C ALA A 37 -8.17 -7.46 8.51
N LEU A 38 -8.90 -6.47 9.01
CA LEU A 38 -9.17 -6.35 10.44
C LEU A 38 -10.10 -7.44 10.96
N VAL A 39 -10.96 -7.98 10.11
CA VAL A 39 -11.78 -9.13 10.50
C VAL A 39 -10.90 -10.32 10.88
N GLU A 40 -9.78 -10.48 10.16
CA GLU A 40 -8.84 -11.57 10.44
C GLU A 40 -7.93 -11.24 11.62
N HIS A 41 -7.75 -9.98 11.94
CA HIS A 41 -6.83 -9.55 13.00
C HIS A 41 -7.49 -8.48 13.87
N PRO A 42 -8.51 -8.87 14.64
CA PRO A 42 -9.24 -7.88 15.45
C PRO A 42 -8.34 -7.22 16.47
N GLY A 43 -8.56 -5.95 16.69
CA GLY A 43 -7.78 -5.18 17.64
C GLY A 43 -6.48 -4.61 17.07
N SER A 44 -6.19 -4.88 15.82
CA SER A 44 -5.02 -4.30 15.15
C SER A 44 -5.33 -2.90 14.62
N VAL A 45 -4.28 -2.17 14.29
CA VAL A 45 -4.36 -0.86 13.68
C VAL A 45 -3.85 -0.98 12.25
N VAL A 46 -4.55 -0.38 11.32
CA VAL A 46 -4.10 -0.37 9.93
C VAL A 46 -3.05 0.72 9.77
N ASP A 47 -1.87 0.33 9.33
CA ASP A 47 -0.79 1.27 9.05
C ASP A 47 -0.94 1.85 7.65
N ARG A 48 -1.17 0.98 6.67
CA ARG A 48 -1.40 1.43 5.30
C ARG A 48 -1.99 0.29 4.47
N VAL A 49 -2.54 0.67 3.32
CA VAL A 49 -3.05 -0.27 2.33
C VAL A 49 -2.41 0.08 1.01
N GLU A 50 -1.94 -0.92 0.29
CA GLU A 50 -1.31 -0.75 -1.02
C GLU A 50 -2.03 -1.61 -2.04
N VAL A 51 -1.99 -1.20 -3.29
CA VAL A 51 -2.47 -2.02 -4.39
C VAL A 51 -1.28 -2.31 -5.30
N ASP A 52 -1.13 -3.56 -5.71
CA ASP A 52 -0.05 -3.93 -6.63
C ASP A 52 -0.54 -3.86 -8.08
N PRO A 53 0.38 -3.99 -9.05
CA PRO A 53 -0.02 -3.89 -10.47
C PRO A 53 -1.02 -4.93 -10.92
N THR A 54 -1.17 -6.03 -10.21
CA THR A 54 -2.17 -7.05 -10.56
C THR A 54 -3.56 -6.70 -10.07
N GLY A 55 -3.69 -5.65 -9.25
CA GLY A 55 -4.95 -5.26 -8.66
C GLY A 55 -5.24 -5.93 -7.33
N TRP A 56 -4.33 -6.72 -6.82
CA TRP A 56 -4.45 -7.26 -5.47
C TRP A 56 -3.99 -6.21 -4.46
N TYR A 57 -4.41 -6.38 -3.24
CA TYR A 57 -4.13 -5.41 -2.18
C TYR A 57 -3.27 -6.03 -1.10
N THR A 58 -2.51 -5.18 -0.43
CA THR A 58 -1.73 -5.55 0.74
C THR A 58 -2.07 -4.59 1.86
N ALA A 59 -2.55 -5.12 2.97
CA ALA A 59 -2.84 -4.32 4.15
C ALA A 59 -1.74 -4.54 5.18
N HIS A 60 -1.17 -3.46 5.66
CA HIS A 60 -0.13 -3.50 6.69
C HIS A 60 -0.77 -3.13 8.01
N LEU A 61 -0.73 -4.07 8.94
CA LEU A 61 -1.35 -3.91 10.24
C LEU A 61 -0.30 -3.96 11.34
N VAL A 62 -0.64 -3.37 12.47
CA VAL A 62 0.15 -3.51 13.69
C VAL A 62 -0.79 -4.03 14.77
N THR A 63 -0.44 -5.15 15.36
CA THR A 63 -1.25 -5.76 16.40
C THR A 63 -1.07 -5.01 17.72
N ARG A 64 -1.89 -5.33 18.70
CA ARG A 64 -1.76 -4.73 20.04
C ARG A 64 -0.41 -4.96 20.65
N SER A 65 0.21 -6.09 20.35
CA SER A 65 1.52 -6.42 20.88
C SER A 65 2.66 -5.78 20.08
N GLY A 66 2.33 -5.01 19.04
CA GLY A 66 3.34 -4.33 18.24
C GLY A 66 3.92 -5.16 17.11
N VAL A 67 3.32 -6.29 16.81
CA VAL A 67 3.78 -7.13 15.71
C VAL A 67 3.21 -6.60 14.41
N ARG A 68 4.05 -6.49 13.40
CA ARG A 68 3.61 -6.10 12.08
C ARG A 68 3.09 -7.32 11.34
N VAL A 69 1.94 -7.16 10.71
CA VAL A 69 1.30 -8.22 9.93
C VAL A 69 0.97 -7.67 8.55
N VAL A 70 1.25 -8.45 7.53
CA VAL A 70 0.92 -8.12 6.16
C VAL A 70 -0.18 -9.07 5.71
N VAL A 71 -1.31 -8.52 5.31
CA VAL A 71 -2.46 -9.30 4.89
C VAL A 71 -2.64 -9.13 3.39
N ARG A 72 -2.74 -10.23 2.67
CA ARG A 72 -2.92 -10.22 1.23
C ARG A 72 -4.39 -10.38 0.91
N VAL A 73 -4.93 -9.47 0.12
CA VAL A 73 -6.34 -9.45 -0.23
C VAL A 73 -6.46 -9.40 -1.74
N ASP A 74 -7.28 -10.25 -2.33
CA ASP A 74 -7.43 -10.29 -3.77
C ASP A 74 -8.38 -9.20 -4.27
N ARG A 75 -8.60 -9.17 -5.57
CA ARG A 75 -9.46 -8.16 -6.18
C ARG A 75 -10.90 -8.24 -5.74
N ASP A 76 -11.33 -9.41 -5.30
CA ASP A 76 -12.70 -9.62 -4.82
C ASP A 76 -12.83 -9.33 -3.34
N LEU A 77 -11.76 -8.79 -2.73
CA LEU A 77 -11.72 -8.43 -1.32
C LEU A 77 -11.77 -9.66 -0.40
N THR A 78 -11.26 -10.77 -0.89
CA THR A 78 -11.12 -11.99 -0.10
C THR A 78 -9.69 -12.07 0.42
N VAL A 79 -9.54 -12.29 1.72
CA VAL A 79 -8.23 -12.47 2.31
C VAL A 79 -7.64 -13.79 1.84
N GLN A 80 -6.47 -13.73 1.22
CA GLN A 80 -5.80 -14.90 0.69
C GLN A 80 -4.75 -15.46 1.64
N GLY A 81 -4.28 -14.64 2.56
CA GLY A 81 -3.30 -15.08 3.53
C GLY A 81 -2.70 -13.90 4.25
N TRP A 82 -1.86 -14.20 5.21
CA TRP A 82 -1.16 -13.14 5.94
C TRP A 82 0.16 -13.67 6.48
N LEU A 83 1.02 -12.75 6.82
CA LEU A 83 2.36 -13.07 7.29
C LEU A 83 2.74 -12.10 8.39
N ALA A 84 3.19 -12.63 9.52
CA ALA A 84 3.72 -11.79 10.58
C ALA A 84 5.20 -11.53 10.29
N LEU A 85 5.58 -10.27 10.39
CA LEU A 85 6.95 -9.87 10.11
C LEU A 85 7.73 -9.86 11.42
N ALA A 86 9.01 -10.18 11.31
CA ALA A 86 9.91 -10.08 12.47
C ALA A 86 10.00 -8.63 12.91
N ARG A 87 10.15 -8.45 14.22
CA ARG A 87 10.25 -7.12 14.80
C ARG A 87 11.66 -6.60 14.75
#